data_55c055f1b262cb45a58751c685ddc965
#
_entry.id   55c055f1b262cb45a58751c685ddc965
#
_cell.length_a   1.000
_cell.length_b   1.000
_cell.length_c   1.000
_cell.angle_alpha   90.00
_cell.angle_beta   90.00
_cell.angle_gamma   90.00
#
_symmetry.space_group_name_H-M   'P 1'
#
loop_
_entity.id
_entity.type
_entity.pdbx_description
1 polymer ?
#
loop_
_entity_poly.entity_id
_entity_poly.type
_entity_poly.pdbx_seq_one_letter_code
_entity_poly.pdbx_strand_id
1 'polypeptide(L)'
;LQQTIDDLLEKAEGPVEIIVVMDGQWALLRDDPRVIILHHGGVHLSKGMRASINAGVAISNGTHIMKIDEHCTVDQGYDVKLKADCEENWVVIPRRYRLDAETWSLVKDKRPPIDYMYIAYPYERKNDRTCGLHGALWKRPEREDILIDDTMSWQGSCWFMHRSYWDWLIVELDEENYGTFTQEAQEIGMKVWLSGGRLVVNKKTWYAHWHKGRKGKGYGFSNKQYRAHMDGTEQGRLYCIDYWMNNRWELRIHDFAWLLEKFWPVPTWKDTWREDVIRDRGEEDPEIIAKGSQWINKFDENVAIQAKRDAMMKEK
;
A
#
# COMPACT_ATOMS: atom_id res chain seq x y z
N LEU A 1 -18.32 -7.05 0.62
CA LEU A 1 -17.43 -7.93 -0.17
C LEU A 1 -18.03 -8.22 -1.56
N GLN A 2 -19.22 -8.86 -1.69
CA GLN A 2 -19.78 -9.20 -3.01
C GLN A 2 -19.93 -7.98 -3.92
N GLN A 3 -20.43 -6.85 -3.45
CA GLN A 3 -20.55 -5.62 -4.24
C GLN A 3 -19.20 -5.09 -4.74
N THR A 4 -18.14 -5.25 -3.94
CA THR A 4 -16.78 -4.89 -4.37
C THR A 4 -16.31 -5.78 -5.52
N ILE A 5 -16.54 -7.09 -5.40
CA ILE A 5 -16.21 -8.06 -6.46
C ILE A 5 -16.99 -7.75 -7.74
N ASP A 6 -18.30 -7.51 -7.63
CA ASP A 6 -19.15 -7.16 -8.76
C ASP A 6 -18.66 -5.91 -9.49
N ASP A 7 -18.35 -4.86 -8.75
CA ASP A 7 -17.81 -3.62 -9.31
C ASP A 7 -16.45 -3.81 -9.99
N LEU A 8 -15.56 -4.60 -9.38
CA LEU A 8 -14.27 -4.91 -9.99
C LEU A 8 -14.43 -5.67 -11.31
N LEU A 9 -15.36 -6.62 -11.37
CA LEU A 9 -15.61 -7.43 -12.57
C LEU A 9 -16.33 -6.65 -13.66
N GLU A 10 -17.30 -5.80 -13.29
CA GLU A 10 -18.13 -5.03 -14.22
C GLU A 10 -17.37 -3.85 -14.83
N LYS A 11 -16.54 -3.18 -14.02
CA LYS A 11 -15.84 -1.96 -14.40
C LYS A 11 -14.44 -2.17 -14.98
N ALA A 12 -13.93 -3.41 -14.96
CA ALA A 12 -12.68 -3.74 -15.65
C ALA A 12 -12.89 -3.72 -17.16
N GLU A 13 -11.92 -3.17 -17.90
CA GLU A 13 -11.88 -3.13 -19.35
C GLU A 13 -10.80 -4.05 -19.95
N GLY A 14 -9.89 -4.53 -19.13
CA GLY A 14 -8.89 -5.53 -19.46
C GLY A 14 -9.11 -6.86 -18.75
N PRO A 15 -8.24 -7.85 -18.98
CA PRO A 15 -8.31 -9.12 -18.27
C PRO A 15 -7.90 -8.94 -16.81
N VAL A 16 -8.77 -9.40 -15.89
CA VAL A 16 -8.54 -9.38 -14.46
C VAL A 16 -8.81 -10.75 -13.85
N GLU A 17 -8.03 -11.13 -12.84
CA GLU A 17 -8.36 -12.15 -11.86
C GLU A 17 -8.56 -11.50 -10.49
N ILE A 18 -9.51 -11.98 -9.72
CA ILE A 18 -9.80 -11.48 -8.38
C ILE A 18 -9.54 -12.58 -7.37
N ILE A 19 -8.58 -12.37 -6.49
CA ILE A 19 -8.26 -13.30 -5.42
C ILE A 19 -8.87 -12.79 -4.13
N VAL A 20 -9.86 -13.52 -3.64
CA VAL A 20 -10.54 -13.22 -2.39
C VAL A 20 -9.94 -14.06 -1.29
N VAL A 21 -9.21 -13.43 -0.37
CA VAL A 21 -8.60 -14.11 0.77
C VAL A 21 -9.56 -14.07 1.95
N MET A 22 -10.13 -15.23 2.28
CA MET A 22 -11.04 -15.43 3.42
C MET A 22 -10.24 -15.73 4.68
N ASP A 23 -9.89 -14.70 5.44
CA ASP A 23 -9.02 -14.84 6.62
C ASP A 23 -9.82 -15.13 7.90
N GLY A 24 -10.04 -16.40 8.17
CA GLY A 24 -10.77 -16.89 9.35
C GLY A 24 -12.28 -16.61 9.32
N GLN A 25 -12.79 -16.12 8.19
CA GLN A 25 -14.20 -15.84 7.94
C GLN A 25 -14.65 -16.55 6.66
N TRP A 26 -15.96 -16.72 6.52
CA TRP A 26 -16.56 -17.37 5.37
C TRP A 26 -17.70 -16.51 4.85
N ALA A 27 -17.81 -16.39 3.53
CA ALA A 27 -18.93 -15.79 2.86
C ALA A 27 -19.31 -16.62 1.63
N LEU A 28 -20.60 -16.71 1.36
CA LEU A 28 -21.07 -17.23 0.09
C LEU A 28 -20.90 -16.14 -0.95
N LEU A 29 -20.13 -16.42 -1.98
CA LEU A 29 -19.91 -15.53 -3.11
C LEU A 29 -20.56 -16.11 -4.36
N ARG A 30 -20.92 -15.23 -5.28
CA ARG A 30 -21.38 -15.64 -6.61
C ARG A 30 -20.21 -16.26 -7.36
N ASP A 31 -20.49 -17.34 -8.07
CA ASP A 31 -19.51 -18.03 -8.88
C ASP A 31 -19.16 -17.22 -10.14
N ASP A 32 -17.89 -16.98 -10.35
CA ASP A 32 -17.35 -16.33 -11.56
C ASP A 32 -15.97 -16.95 -11.84
N PRO A 33 -15.65 -17.36 -13.07
CA PRO A 33 -14.38 -18.02 -13.39
C PRO A 33 -13.14 -17.13 -13.19
N ARG A 34 -13.33 -15.82 -13.06
CA ARG A 34 -12.25 -14.85 -12.76
C ARG A 34 -12.01 -14.66 -11.27
N VAL A 35 -12.83 -15.29 -10.40
CA VAL A 35 -12.75 -15.13 -8.94
C VAL A 35 -12.19 -16.41 -8.32
N ILE A 36 -11.06 -16.27 -7.64
CA ILE A 36 -10.40 -17.33 -6.89
C ILE A 36 -10.63 -17.06 -5.39
N ILE A 37 -11.20 -18.03 -4.69
CA ILE A 37 -11.39 -17.94 -3.24
C ILE A 37 -10.28 -18.73 -2.56
N LEU A 38 -9.46 -18.02 -1.79
CA LEU A 38 -8.42 -18.58 -0.95
C LEU A 38 -8.87 -18.60 0.51
N HIS A 39 -9.10 -19.77 1.07
CA HIS A 39 -9.35 -19.92 2.50
C HIS A 39 -8.03 -19.87 3.26
N HIS A 40 -7.83 -18.80 4.03
CA HIS A 40 -6.62 -18.53 4.79
C HIS A 40 -6.95 -18.48 6.29
N GLY A 41 -6.15 -19.15 7.11
CA GLY A 41 -6.48 -19.34 8.51
C GLY A 41 -7.54 -20.44 8.74
N GLY A 42 -7.84 -20.70 9.99
CA GLY A 42 -8.94 -21.58 10.41
C GLY A 42 -10.21 -20.78 10.73
N VAL A 43 -11.34 -21.46 10.92
CA VAL A 43 -12.58 -20.80 11.35
C VAL A 43 -12.34 -20.01 12.64
N HIS A 44 -12.60 -18.69 12.60
CA HIS A 44 -12.32 -17.74 13.66
C HIS A 44 -10.83 -17.57 14.04
N LEU A 45 -9.91 -18.07 13.22
CA LEU A 45 -8.47 -17.98 13.41
C LEU A 45 -7.87 -17.14 12.27
N SER A 46 -8.02 -15.83 12.34
CA SER A 46 -7.40 -14.88 11.41
C SER A 46 -5.89 -14.92 11.54
N LYS A 47 -5.18 -14.93 10.41
CA LYS A 47 -3.73 -14.73 10.31
C LYS A 47 -3.35 -13.26 10.16
N GLY A 48 -4.32 -12.43 9.79
CA GLY A 48 -4.16 -11.00 9.62
C GLY A 48 -4.00 -10.52 8.18
N MET A 49 -4.09 -9.22 8.02
CA MET A 49 -4.09 -8.56 6.71
C MET A 49 -2.78 -8.79 5.93
N ARG A 50 -1.62 -8.71 6.60
CA ARG A 50 -0.30 -8.88 5.96
C ARG A 50 -0.14 -10.29 5.40
N ALA A 51 -0.40 -11.32 6.22
CA ALA A 51 -0.41 -12.71 5.81
C ALA A 51 -1.39 -12.96 4.65
N SER A 52 -2.55 -12.33 4.69
CA SER A 52 -3.56 -12.45 3.63
C SER A 52 -3.10 -11.82 2.31
N ILE A 53 -2.44 -10.67 2.35
CA ILE A 53 -1.85 -10.03 1.16
C ILE A 53 -0.76 -10.93 0.57
N ASN A 54 0.18 -11.40 1.40
CA ASN A 54 1.26 -12.29 0.97
C ASN A 54 0.70 -13.57 0.31
N ALA A 55 -0.29 -14.21 0.95
CA ALA A 55 -0.93 -15.41 0.41
C ALA A 55 -1.67 -15.15 -0.91
N GLY A 56 -2.38 -14.04 -1.03
CA GLY A 56 -3.07 -13.65 -2.25
C GLY A 56 -2.10 -13.38 -3.39
N VAL A 57 -1.02 -12.65 -3.12
CA VAL A 57 0.02 -12.37 -4.11
C VAL A 57 0.71 -13.67 -4.54
N ALA A 58 1.01 -14.58 -3.63
CA ALA A 58 1.72 -15.83 -3.93
C ALA A 58 1.00 -16.70 -4.96
N ILE A 59 -0.34 -16.66 -5.02
CA ILE A 59 -1.14 -17.46 -5.98
C ILE A 59 -1.57 -16.66 -7.21
N SER A 60 -1.31 -15.36 -7.25
CA SER A 60 -1.72 -14.51 -8.37
C SER A 60 -0.86 -14.74 -9.62
N ASN A 61 -1.46 -14.59 -10.80
CA ASN A 61 -0.80 -14.80 -12.10
C ASN A 61 -0.71 -13.51 -12.94
N GLY A 62 -1.30 -12.41 -12.48
CA GLY A 62 -1.30 -11.14 -13.19
C GLY A 62 0.09 -10.51 -13.33
N THR A 63 0.33 -9.76 -14.40
CA THR A 63 1.55 -8.97 -14.61
C THR A 63 1.62 -7.75 -13.68
N HIS A 64 0.47 -7.37 -13.14
CA HIS A 64 0.33 -6.31 -12.15
C HIS A 64 -0.47 -6.83 -10.96
N ILE A 65 -0.23 -6.25 -9.81
CA ILE A 65 -0.94 -6.55 -8.57
C ILE A 65 -1.70 -5.30 -8.14
N MET A 66 -2.97 -5.47 -7.81
CA MET A 66 -3.78 -4.47 -7.14
C MET A 66 -4.28 -5.05 -5.82
N LYS A 67 -3.93 -4.41 -4.71
CA LYS A 67 -4.60 -4.69 -3.43
C LYS A 67 -5.73 -3.69 -3.25
N ILE A 68 -6.88 -4.19 -2.83
CA ILE A 68 -8.03 -3.35 -2.49
C ILE A 68 -8.78 -3.94 -1.31
N ASP A 69 -9.33 -3.08 -0.44
CA ASP A 69 -10.15 -3.52 0.68
C ASP A 69 -11.52 -4.03 0.21
N GLU A 70 -12.10 -4.97 0.94
CA GLU A 70 -13.37 -5.65 0.63
C GLU A 70 -14.62 -4.76 0.62
N HIS A 71 -14.48 -3.49 0.93
CA HIS A 71 -15.56 -2.52 1.03
C HIS A 71 -15.26 -1.23 0.24
N CYS A 72 -14.86 -1.45 -1.01
CA CYS A 72 -14.53 -0.41 -1.96
C CYS A 72 -15.33 -0.54 -3.26
N THR A 73 -15.47 0.56 -3.99
CA THR A 73 -15.86 0.60 -5.39
C THR A 73 -14.79 1.32 -6.19
N VAL A 74 -14.78 1.13 -7.50
CA VAL A 74 -13.75 1.67 -8.41
C VAL A 74 -14.37 2.46 -9.56
N ASP A 75 -13.52 3.19 -10.27
CA ASP A 75 -13.85 3.87 -11.53
C ASP A 75 -14.04 2.88 -12.68
N GLN A 76 -14.76 3.28 -13.72
CA GLN A 76 -14.83 2.54 -15.00
C GLN A 76 -13.44 2.49 -15.65
N GLY A 77 -13.00 1.31 -16.09
CA GLY A 77 -11.69 1.11 -16.70
C GLY A 77 -10.51 1.38 -15.75
N TYR A 78 -10.72 1.19 -14.45
CA TYR A 78 -9.69 1.42 -13.43
C TYR A 78 -8.39 0.66 -13.72
N ASP A 79 -8.51 -0.56 -14.18
CA ASP A 79 -7.41 -1.49 -14.46
C ASP A 79 -6.54 -1.01 -15.64
N VAL A 80 -7.15 -0.65 -16.75
CA VAL A 80 -6.41 -0.15 -17.92
C VAL A 80 -5.82 1.23 -17.68
N LYS A 81 -6.50 2.10 -16.93
CA LYS A 81 -6.00 3.42 -16.55
C LYS A 81 -4.81 3.33 -15.59
N LEU A 82 -4.87 2.45 -14.59
CA LEU A 82 -3.76 2.22 -13.68
C LEU A 82 -2.56 1.61 -14.40
N LYS A 83 -2.81 0.62 -15.26
CA LYS A 83 -1.75 -0.04 -16.04
C LYS A 83 -1.06 0.93 -17.00
N ALA A 84 -1.81 1.81 -17.66
CA ALA A 84 -1.26 2.78 -18.62
C ALA A 84 -0.32 3.81 -17.97
N ASP A 85 -0.51 4.10 -16.69
CA ASP A 85 0.23 5.12 -15.95
C ASP A 85 1.14 4.50 -14.85
N CYS A 86 1.45 3.21 -14.92
CA CYS A 86 2.32 2.52 -13.96
C CYS A 86 3.67 2.20 -14.61
N GLU A 87 4.69 2.93 -14.24
CA GLU A 87 6.07 2.59 -14.59
C GLU A 87 6.56 1.40 -13.75
N GLU A 88 7.59 0.70 -14.22
CA GLU A 88 8.05 -0.56 -13.65
C GLU A 88 8.40 -0.51 -12.15
N ASN A 89 8.97 0.61 -11.71
CA ASN A 89 9.37 0.83 -10.31
C ASN A 89 8.44 1.77 -9.53
N TRP A 90 7.18 1.87 -9.95
CA TRP A 90 6.19 2.71 -9.27
C TRP A 90 5.20 1.88 -8.46
N VAL A 91 4.74 2.49 -7.36
CA VAL A 91 3.48 2.14 -6.72
C VAL A 91 2.48 3.24 -7.03
N VAL A 92 1.38 2.87 -7.65
CA VAL A 92 0.34 3.80 -8.09
C VAL A 92 -0.87 3.70 -7.17
N ILE A 93 -1.29 4.85 -6.65
CA ILE A 93 -2.47 4.97 -5.78
C ILE A 93 -3.55 5.71 -6.57
N PRO A 94 -4.70 5.09 -6.89
CA PRO A 94 -5.79 5.82 -7.49
C PRO A 94 -6.36 6.86 -6.51
N ARG A 95 -6.89 7.99 -7.03
CA ARG A 95 -7.56 9.02 -6.23
C ARG A 95 -8.60 8.41 -5.31
N ARG A 96 -8.63 8.78 -4.05
CA ARG A 96 -9.52 8.18 -3.08
C ARG A 96 -10.72 9.06 -2.75
N TYR A 97 -11.91 8.51 -2.97
CA TYR A 97 -13.17 9.06 -2.50
C TYR A 97 -13.69 8.31 -1.26
N ARG A 98 -14.80 8.81 -0.71
CA ARG A 98 -15.53 8.16 0.40
C ARG A 98 -16.72 7.44 -0.18
N LEU A 99 -16.93 6.19 0.25
CA LEU A 99 -18.06 5.36 -0.13
C LEU A 99 -19.14 5.43 0.95
N ASP A 100 -20.38 5.64 0.54
CA ASP A 100 -21.57 5.36 1.33
C ASP A 100 -21.95 3.89 1.10
N ALA A 101 -21.80 3.05 2.12
CA ALA A 101 -22.05 1.62 1.99
C ALA A 101 -23.54 1.25 1.94
N GLU A 102 -24.45 2.15 2.33
CA GLU A 102 -25.90 1.91 2.27
C GLU A 102 -26.42 2.09 0.86
N THR A 103 -25.97 3.15 0.19
CA THR A 103 -26.39 3.48 -1.19
C THR A 103 -25.41 2.98 -2.24
N TRP A 104 -24.24 2.44 -1.84
CA TRP A 104 -23.13 2.02 -2.68
C TRP A 104 -22.72 3.08 -3.71
N SER A 105 -22.62 4.33 -3.24
CA SER A 105 -22.32 5.49 -4.05
C SER A 105 -21.30 6.42 -3.37
N LEU A 106 -20.75 7.35 -4.13
CA LEU A 106 -19.84 8.35 -3.57
C LEU A 106 -20.58 9.22 -2.54
N VAL A 107 -19.95 9.42 -1.38
CA VAL A 107 -20.49 10.34 -0.36
C VAL A 107 -20.56 11.76 -0.94
N LYS A 108 -21.76 12.32 -1.00
CA LYS A 108 -22.02 13.68 -1.48
C LYS A 108 -21.79 14.69 -0.37
N ASP A 109 -20.54 15.02 -0.09
CA ASP A 109 -20.20 16.08 0.86
C ASP A 109 -19.19 17.06 0.24
N LYS A 110 -18.88 18.15 0.95
CA LYS A 110 -17.97 19.20 0.49
C LYS A 110 -16.48 18.87 0.70
N ARG A 111 -16.19 17.68 1.24
CA ARG A 111 -14.81 17.27 1.49
C ARG A 111 -14.14 16.84 0.18
N PRO A 112 -12.95 17.37 -0.13
CA PRO A 112 -12.24 16.96 -1.34
C PRO A 112 -11.86 15.47 -1.27
N PRO A 113 -11.53 14.86 -2.41
CA PRO A 113 -10.89 13.54 -2.43
C PRO A 113 -9.58 13.56 -1.65
N ILE A 114 -9.07 12.37 -1.35
CA ILE A 114 -7.79 12.22 -0.65
C ILE A 114 -6.75 11.79 -1.69
N ASP A 115 -5.91 12.70 -2.09
CA ASP A 115 -4.85 12.48 -3.07
C ASP A 115 -3.49 12.32 -2.40
N TYR A 116 -3.21 13.13 -1.38
CA TYR A 116 -1.90 13.17 -0.74
C TYR A 116 -1.95 12.84 0.73
N MET A 117 -0.96 12.09 1.15
CA MET A 117 -0.68 11.85 2.57
C MET A 117 0.80 12.07 2.85
N TYR A 118 1.11 12.52 4.04
CA TYR A 118 2.48 12.64 4.55
C TYR A 118 2.69 11.65 5.69
N ILE A 119 3.95 11.38 6.01
CA ILE A 119 4.34 10.61 7.19
C ILE A 119 4.46 11.56 8.36
N ALA A 120 3.61 11.38 9.37
CA ALA A 120 3.59 12.23 10.54
C ALA A 120 4.83 12.01 11.44
N TYR A 121 5.23 13.05 12.15
CA TYR A 121 6.28 12.96 13.16
C TYR A 121 5.92 11.92 14.21
N PRO A 122 6.78 10.93 14.47
CA PRO A 122 6.39 9.73 15.18
C PRO A 122 6.21 9.90 16.69
N TYR A 123 6.80 10.94 17.30
CA TYR A 123 6.81 11.12 18.75
C TYR A 123 5.71 12.05 19.27
N GLU A 124 4.89 12.63 18.40
CA GLU A 124 3.71 13.40 18.83
C GLU A 124 2.53 12.47 19.12
N ARG A 125 2.15 12.38 20.39
CA ARG A 125 0.95 11.67 20.79
C ARG A 125 -0.29 12.54 20.56
N LYS A 126 -1.23 12.04 19.76
CA LYS A 126 -2.60 12.57 19.72
C LYS A 126 -3.51 11.62 20.46
N ASN A 127 -4.15 12.09 21.54
CA ASN A 127 -5.19 11.38 22.27
C ASN A 127 -4.75 10.01 22.83
N ASP A 128 -3.69 9.94 23.57
CA ASP A 128 -3.14 8.73 24.23
C ASP A 128 -2.90 7.53 23.30
N ARG A 129 -2.85 7.78 21.99
CA ARG A 129 -2.52 6.76 21.02
C ARG A 129 -1.01 6.65 20.84
N THR A 130 -0.60 5.45 20.51
CA THR A 130 0.78 5.10 20.22
C THR A 130 1.40 6.03 19.19
N CYS A 131 2.62 6.43 19.43
CA CYS A 131 3.50 7.05 18.44
C CYS A 131 3.65 6.13 17.21
N GLY A 132 4.04 6.67 16.08
CA GLY A 132 4.30 5.90 14.87
C GLY A 132 4.49 6.78 13.64
N LEU A 133 5.18 6.27 12.65
CA LEU A 133 5.27 6.88 11.32
C LEU A 133 3.93 6.69 10.58
N HIS A 134 2.90 7.45 10.96
CA HIS A 134 1.56 7.32 10.39
C HIS A 134 1.41 8.13 9.13
N GLY A 135 0.68 7.57 8.16
CA GLY A 135 0.13 8.35 7.07
C GLY A 135 -0.97 9.30 7.58
N ALA A 136 -0.81 10.59 7.29
CA ALA A 136 -1.79 11.63 7.63
C ALA A 136 -2.19 12.42 6.37
N LEU A 137 -3.46 12.89 6.35
CA LEU A 137 -3.99 13.63 5.21
C LEU A 137 -3.19 14.92 4.97
N TRP A 138 -2.72 15.09 3.74
CA TRP A 138 -2.01 16.28 3.28
C TRP A 138 -2.88 17.04 2.28
N LYS A 139 -3.32 18.23 2.65
CA LYS A 139 -4.05 19.11 1.74
C LYS A 139 -3.06 19.89 0.89
N ARG A 140 -3.09 19.66 -0.41
CA ARG A 140 -2.19 20.29 -1.39
C ARG A 140 -2.99 20.84 -2.58
N PRO A 141 -3.80 21.88 -2.38
CA PRO A 141 -4.64 22.46 -3.42
C PRO A 141 -3.83 23.00 -4.61
N GLU A 142 -2.61 23.45 -4.37
CA GLU A 142 -1.66 23.92 -5.38
C GLU A 142 -1.21 22.85 -6.38
N ARG A 143 -1.51 21.59 -6.09
CA ARG A 143 -1.14 20.45 -6.94
C ARG A 143 -2.37 19.73 -7.54
N GLU A 144 -3.54 20.37 -7.49
CA GLU A 144 -4.79 19.73 -7.93
C GLU A 144 -4.76 19.34 -9.41
N ASP A 145 -4.18 20.18 -10.26
CA ASP A 145 -4.12 19.98 -11.71
C ASP A 145 -3.05 18.98 -12.18
N ILE A 146 -2.17 18.51 -11.28
CA ILE A 146 -1.16 17.53 -11.62
C ILE A 146 -1.79 16.14 -11.53
N LEU A 147 -2.06 15.52 -12.67
CA LEU A 147 -2.82 14.26 -12.74
C LEU A 147 -2.07 13.04 -12.21
N ILE A 148 -0.77 12.98 -12.40
CA ILE A 148 0.13 11.94 -11.86
C ILE A 148 1.19 12.65 -11.03
N ASP A 149 1.21 12.41 -9.72
CA ASP A 149 2.04 13.19 -8.83
C ASP A 149 2.60 12.38 -7.67
N ASP A 150 3.79 12.76 -7.18
CA ASP A 150 4.42 12.15 -6.03
C ASP A 150 3.60 12.34 -4.75
N THR A 151 3.39 11.28 -4.00
CA THR A 151 2.85 11.33 -2.63
C THR A 151 3.81 10.68 -1.65
N MET A 152 4.00 11.25 -0.48
CA MET A 152 4.93 10.71 0.52
C MET A 152 4.43 9.40 1.12
N SER A 153 3.12 9.28 1.27
CA SER A 153 2.46 8.11 1.87
C SER A 153 1.01 7.99 1.36
N TRP A 154 0.33 6.92 1.77
CA TRP A 154 -1.10 6.73 1.51
C TRP A 154 -1.77 5.93 2.63
N GLN A 155 -3.06 5.67 2.50
CA GLN A 155 -3.78 4.75 3.35
C GLN A 155 -3.85 3.38 2.65
N GLY A 156 -3.38 2.31 3.24
CA GLY A 156 -3.25 0.98 2.66
C GLY A 156 -4.50 0.33 2.03
N SER A 157 -5.61 1.06 1.85
CA SER A 157 -6.87 0.51 1.34
C SER A 157 -6.90 0.18 -0.16
N CYS A 158 -5.98 0.75 -0.94
CA CYS A 158 -5.80 0.41 -2.37
C CYS A 158 -4.42 0.86 -2.85
N TRP A 159 -3.74 0.00 -3.61
CA TRP A 159 -2.52 0.30 -4.35
C TRP A 159 -2.38 -0.65 -5.55
N PHE A 160 -1.54 -0.24 -6.52
CA PHE A 160 -1.29 -0.95 -7.76
C PHE A 160 0.20 -0.89 -8.10
N MET A 161 0.78 -1.98 -8.58
CA MET A 161 2.18 -2.05 -9.00
C MET A 161 2.44 -3.20 -9.96
N HIS A 162 3.59 -3.18 -10.61
CA HIS A 162 4.09 -4.33 -11.36
C HIS A 162 4.35 -5.52 -10.45
N ARG A 163 3.97 -6.73 -10.91
CA ARG A 163 4.26 -7.98 -10.21
C ARG A 163 5.77 -8.20 -10.04
N SER A 164 6.56 -7.94 -11.08
CA SER A 164 8.01 -8.05 -11.04
C SER A 164 8.64 -7.13 -9.99
N TYR A 165 8.08 -5.92 -9.80
CA TYR A 165 8.56 -4.99 -8.79
C TYR A 165 8.23 -5.45 -7.36
N TRP A 166 7.05 -6.06 -7.17
CA TRP A 166 6.74 -6.73 -5.91
C TRP A 166 7.72 -7.87 -5.63
N ASP A 167 7.90 -8.77 -6.59
CA ASP A 167 8.74 -9.97 -6.44
C ASP A 167 10.21 -9.63 -6.18
N TRP A 168 10.67 -8.48 -6.66
CA TRP A 168 12.03 -8.02 -6.44
C TRP A 168 12.22 -7.22 -5.15
N LEU A 169 11.36 -6.22 -4.89
CA LEU A 169 11.57 -5.24 -3.82
C LEU A 169 10.81 -5.59 -2.54
N ILE A 170 9.54 -5.92 -2.68
CA ILE A 170 8.69 -6.17 -1.51
C ILE A 170 8.90 -7.60 -1.03
N VAL A 171 8.91 -8.56 -1.95
CA VAL A 171 8.99 -10.00 -1.76
C VAL A 171 7.79 -10.49 -0.96
N GLU A 172 7.68 -10.04 0.27
CA GLU A 172 6.57 -10.22 1.19
C GLU A 172 6.48 -9.07 2.19
N LEU A 173 5.32 -8.87 2.77
CA LEU A 173 5.15 -7.98 3.91
C LEU A 173 5.64 -8.68 5.18
N ASP A 174 6.42 -7.98 5.97
CA ASP A 174 6.98 -8.50 7.22
C ASP A 174 5.89 -8.67 8.28
N GLU A 175 5.48 -9.91 8.50
CA GLU A 175 4.45 -10.28 9.48
C GLU A 175 5.02 -10.37 10.90
N GLU A 176 6.29 -10.74 11.03
CA GLU A 176 6.94 -10.99 12.31
C GLU A 176 7.09 -9.70 13.12
N ASN A 177 7.62 -8.68 12.49
CA ASN A 177 7.97 -7.43 13.18
C ASN A 177 6.82 -6.42 13.21
N TYR A 178 6.00 -6.36 12.15
CA TYR A 178 4.86 -5.43 12.10
C TYR A 178 3.56 -6.01 12.65
N GLY A 179 3.51 -7.31 12.89
CA GLY A 179 2.30 -7.99 13.32
C GLY A 179 1.24 -8.06 12.22
N THR A 180 -0.01 -8.25 12.61
CA THR A 180 -1.06 -8.71 11.68
C THR A 180 -1.67 -7.60 10.81
N PHE A 181 -1.57 -6.33 11.20
CA PHE A 181 -2.40 -5.29 10.56
C PHE A 181 -1.70 -3.97 10.27
N THR A 182 -0.71 -3.55 11.06
CA THR A 182 -0.25 -2.15 11.04
C THR A 182 0.80 -1.87 9.97
N GLN A 183 0.94 -0.60 9.58
CA GLN A 183 2.06 -0.01 8.82
C GLN A 183 2.34 -0.62 7.42
N GLU A 184 1.35 -1.27 6.78
CA GLU A 184 1.49 -1.79 5.40
C GLU A 184 1.94 -0.71 4.42
N ALA A 185 1.22 0.41 4.40
CA ALA A 185 1.53 1.52 3.50
C ALA A 185 2.91 2.14 3.78
N GLN A 186 3.33 2.20 5.03
CA GLN A 186 4.63 2.75 5.39
C GLN A 186 5.75 1.79 4.98
N GLU A 187 5.61 0.50 5.21
CA GLU A 187 6.61 -0.49 4.78
C GLU A 187 6.81 -0.45 3.26
N ILE A 188 5.73 -0.59 2.48
CA ILE A 188 5.82 -0.56 1.01
C ILE A 188 6.39 0.79 0.55
N GLY A 189 5.85 1.91 1.06
CA GLY A 189 6.26 3.24 0.65
C GLY A 189 7.72 3.57 0.94
N MET A 190 8.23 3.14 2.11
CA MET A 190 9.64 3.30 2.47
C MET A 190 10.54 2.42 1.60
N LYS A 191 10.19 1.14 1.41
CA LYS A 191 10.92 0.26 0.50
C LYS A 191 11.04 0.91 -0.89
N VAL A 192 9.94 1.44 -1.42
CA VAL A 192 9.89 2.06 -2.74
C VAL A 192 10.72 3.35 -2.79
N TRP A 193 10.46 4.31 -1.90
CA TRP A 193 11.17 5.60 -1.92
C TRP A 193 12.67 5.46 -1.69
N LEU A 194 13.04 4.67 -0.68
CA LEU A 194 14.45 4.56 -0.30
C LEU A 194 15.26 3.70 -1.28
N SER A 195 14.62 2.89 -2.11
CA SER A 195 15.28 2.11 -3.17
C SER A 195 15.20 2.77 -4.56
N GLY A 196 14.85 4.08 -4.65
CA GLY A 196 14.86 4.85 -5.89
C GLY A 196 13.62 4.67 -6.78
N GLY A 197 12.57 4.01 -6.29
CA GLY A 197 11.28 3.96 -6.95
C GLY A 197 10.42 5.20 -6.67
N ARG A 198 9.16 5.18 -7.12
CA ARG A 198 8.22 6.26 -6.88
C ARG A 198 6.88 5.75 -6.35
N LEU A 199 6.32 6.50 -5.43
CA LEU A 199 4.95 6.35 -4.98
C LEU A 199 4.15 7.53 -5.54
N VAL A 200 3.18 7.26 -6.39
CA VAL A 200 2.42 8.29 -7.10
C VAL A 200 0.93 8.17 -6.86
N VAL A 201 0.25 9.30 -6.78
CA VAL A 201 -1.20 9.36 -6.89
C VAL A 201 -1.60 9.53 -8.35
N ASN A 202 -2.49 8.68 -8.84
CA ASN A 202 -3.10 8.79 -10.16
C ASN A 202 -4.53 9.36 -10.02
N LYS A 203 -4.72 10.61 -10.46
CA LYS A 203 -6.00 11.31 -10.39
C LYS A 203 -6.87 11.13 -11.64
N LYS A 204 -6.38 10.40 -12.65
CA LYS A 204 -7.16 10.04 -13.85
C LYS A 204 -8.15 8.91 -13.57
N THR A 205 -7.95 8.21 -12.48
CA THR A 205 -8.83 7.15 -12.00
C THR A 205 -9.00 7.22 -10.49
N TRP A 206 -10.00 6.52 -9.97
CA TRP A 206 -10.34 6.60 -8.56
C TRP A 206 -10.88 5.29 -8.02
N TYR A 207 -10.81 5.19 -6.68
CA TYR A 207 -11.59 4.24 -5.90
C TYR A 207 -12.32 4.97 -4.79
N ALA A 208 -13.38 4.39 -4.27
CA ALA A 208 -14.06 4.91 -3.10
C ALA A 208 -14.09 3.83 -2.00
N HIS A 209 -13.73 4.25 -0.81
CA HIS A 209 -13.57 3.38 0.35
C HIS A 209 -14.59 3.72 1.43
N TRP A 210 -15.29 2.70 1.94
CA TRP A 210 -16.15 2.85 3.09
C TRP A 210 -15.34 2.88 4.37
N HIS A 211 -15.26 4.03 5.01
CA HIS A 211 -14.59 4.17 6.29
C HIS A 211 -15.52 3.76 7.43
N LYS A 212 -15.27 2.61 8.03
CA LYS A 212 -16.01 2.08 9.21
C LYS A 212 -15.79 3.02 10.41
N GLY A 213 -16.38 4.19 10.38
CA GLY A 213 -16.18 5.25 11.36
C GLY A 213 -16.87 5.00 12.71
N ARG A 214 -16.73 5.95 13.63
CA ARG A 214 -17.16 5.95 15.04
C ARG A 214 -18.65 5.64 15.33
N LYS A 215 -19.51 5.54 14.34
CA LYS A 215 -20.94 5.23 14.53
C LYS A 215 -21.17 3.71 14.51
N GLY A 216 -20.69 3.02 15.52
CA GLY A 216 -21.30 1.78 16.02
C GLY A 216 -21.07 0.48 15.25
N LYS A 217 -20.38 0.46 14.14
CA LYS A 217 -20.01 -0.78 13.40
C LYS A 217 -18.50 -0.93 13.38
N GLY A 218 -17.87 -1.00 14.57
CA GLY A 218 -16.45 -1.32 14.70
C GLY A 218 -16.15 -2.73 14.22
N TYR A 219 -14.89 -3.02 13.99
CA TYR A 219 -14.40 -4.39 13.80
C TYR A 219 -14.95 -5.24 14.95
N GLY A 220 -15.68 -6.31 14.65
CA GLY A 220 -16.40 -7.13 15.65
C GLY A 220 -15.50 -7.94 16.60
N PHE A 221 -14.47 -7.32 17.14
CA PHE A 221 -13.54 -7.95 18.08
C PHE A 221 -14.14 -8.00 19.50
N SER A 222 -13.97 -9.14 20.17
CA SER A 222 -14.09 -9.19 21.62
C SER A 222 -13.04 -8.27 22.28
N ASN A 223 -13.29 -7.83 23.53
CA ASN A 223 -12.33 -7.00 24.26
C ASN A 223 -10.92 -7.60 24.36
N LYS A 224 -10.82 -8.95 24.44
CA LYS A 224 -9.53 -9.67 24.48
C LYS A 224 -8.84 -9.61 23.12
N GLN A 225 -9.56 -9.86 22.03
CA GLN A 225 -9.04 -9.78 20.67
C GLN A 225 -8.63 -8.34 20.32
N TYR A 226 -9.42 -7.35 20.75
CA TYR A 226 -9.08 -5.95 20.56
C TYR A 226 -7.78 -5.56 21.26
N ARG A 227 -7.56 -5.99 22.51
CA ARG A 227 -6.32 -5.73 23.24
C ARG A 227 -5.11 -6.37 22.56
N ALA A 228 -5.18 -7.65 22.23
CA ALA A 228 -4.10 -8.34 21.52
C ALA A 228 -3.77 -7.68 20.17
N HIS A 229 -4.78 -7.25 19.43
CA HIS A 229 -4.62 -6.48 18.20
C HIS A 229 -3.93 -5.12 18.44
N MET A 230 -4.31 -4.42 19.49
CA MET A 230 -3.70 -3.12 19.84
C MET A 230 -2.26 -3.28 20.29
N ASP A 231 -1.94 -4.30 21.07
CA ASP A 231 -0.56 -4.58 21.53
C ASP A 231 0.36 -4.91 20.36
N GLY A 232 -0.06 -5.77 19.45
CA GLY A 232 0.69 -6.09 18.23
C GLY A 232 0.83 -4.86 17.29
N THR A 233 -0.19 -4.03 17.22
CA THR A 233 -0.15 -2.77 16.46
C THR A 233 0.85 -1.78 17.07
N GLU A 234 0.96 -1.71 18.38
CA GLU A 234 1.93 -0.85 19.08
C GLU A 234 3.36 -1.29 18.79
N GLN A 235 3.64 -2.57 18.94
CA GLN A 235 4.97 -3.14 18.65
C GLN A 235 5.39 -2.89 17.20
N GLY A 236 4.50 -3.16 16.25
CA GLY A 236 4.78 -2.91 14.83
C GLY A 236 5.04 -1.43 14.51
N ARG A 237 4.41 -0.50 15.23
CA ARG A 237 4.67 0.94 15.08
C ARG A 237 6.04 1.35 15.62
N LEU A 238 6.41 0.82 16.77
CA LEU A 238 7.73 1.08 17.37
C LEU A 238 8.84 0.48 16.49
N TYR A 239 8.64 -0.74 16.01
CA TYR A 239 9.54 -1.34 15.04
C TYR A 239 9.68 -0.48 13.76
N CYS A 240 8.58 0.00 13.21
CA CYS A 240 8.58 0.87 12.04
C CYS A 240 9.43 2.13 12.24
N ILE A 241 9.30 2.79 13.40
CA ILE A 241 10.12 3.97 13.73
C ILE A 241 11.61 3.59 13.75
N ASP A 242 11.95 2.57 14.54
CA ASP A 242 13.33 2.15 14.72
C ASP A 242 13.97 1.71 13.41
N TYR A 243 13.25 0.93 12.61
CA TYR A 243 13.77 0.38 11.38
C TYR A 243 14.07 1.45 10.34
N TRP A 244 13.12 2.35 10.09
CA TRP A 244 13.25 3.36 9.03
C TRP A 244 14.07 4.57 9.43
N MET A 245 13.89 5.10 10.62
CA MET A 245 14.65 6.28 11.06
C MET A 245 16.12 5.97 11.34
N ASN A 246 16.47 4.72 11.58
CA ASN A 246 17.85 4.25 11.71
C ASN A 246 18.41 3.63 10.42
N ASN A 247 17.72 3.82 9.28
CA ASN A 247 18.20 3.41 7.96
C ASN A 247 18.61 1.93 7.85
N ARG A 248 17.83 1.02 8.46
CA ARG A 248 18.16 -0.42 8.49
C ARG A 248 17.80 -1.19 7.22
N TRP A 249 17.12 -0.54 6.25
CA TRP A 249 16.79 -1.17 4.98
C TRP A 249 18.02 -1.35 4.10
N GLU A 250 18.37 -2.59 3.78
CA GLU A 250 19.63 -2.91 3.09
C GLU A 250 19.64 -2.55 1.60
N LEU A 251 18.47 -2.50 0.95
CA LEU A 251 18.34 -2.15 -0.47
C LEU A 251 18.16 -0.65 -0.70
N ARG A 252 18.39 0.18 0.30
CA ARG A 252 18.27 1.63 0.17
C ARG A 252 19.41 2.21 -0.66
N ILE A 253 19.07 3.18 -1.48
CA ILE A 253 19.99 4.12 -2.13
C ILE A 253 19.81 5.53 -1.56
N HIS A 254 18.73 5.74 -0.81
CA HIS A 254 18.43 6.98 -0.09
C HIS A 254 18.18 6.69 1.37
N ASP A 255 18.53 7.62 2.25
CA ASP A 255 18.22 7.55 3.67
C ASP A 255 16.83 8.17 3.99
N PHE A 256 16.34 7.95 5.19
CA PHE A 256 15.07 8.53 5.62
C PHE A 256 15.10 10.06 5.64
N ALA A 257 16.27 10.66 5.91
CA ALA A 257 16.47 12.10 5.87
C ALA A 257 16.23 12.67 4.46
N TRP A 258 16.72 11.98 3.41
CA TRP A 258 16.45 12.34 2.02
C TRP A 258 14.94 12.37 1.72
N LEU A 259 14.18 11.42 2.24
CA LEU A 259 12.72 11.39 2.01
C LEU A 259 12.04 12.61 2.64
N LEU A 260 12.46 13.02 3.84
CA LEU A 260 11.98 14.25 4.46
C LEU A 260 12.37 15.49 3.66
N GLU A 261 13.60 15.57 3.18
CA GLU A 261 14.08 16.69 2.35
C GLU A 261 13.31 16.80 1.03
N LYS A 262 13.08 15.66 0.36
CA LYS A 262 12.30 15.58 -0.89
C LYS A 262 10.92 16.21 -0.76
N PHE A 263 10.26 16.00 0.37
CA PHE A 263 8.89 16.44 0.61
C PHE A 263 8.79 17.69 1.50
N TRP A 264 9.91 18.25 1.91
CA TRP A 264 9.92 19.40 2.83
C TRP A 264 9.18 20.64 2.26
N PRO A 265 8.42 21.40 3.09
CA PRO A 265 8.11 21.14 4.52
C PRO A 265 7.03 20.07 4.71
N VAL A 266 7.29 19.10 5.58
CA VAL A 266 6.35 18.03 5.93
C VAL A 266 5.56 18.40 7.18
N PRO A 267 4.21 18.41 7.14
CA PRO A 267 3.42 18.77 8.31
C PRO A 267 3.77 17.87 9.52
N THR A 268 3.71 18.45 10.73
CA THR A 268 4.07 17.84 12.02
C THR A 268 5.57 17.66 12.29
N TRP A 269 6.42 17.71 11.26
CA TRP A 269 7.87 17.74 11.44
C TRP A 269 8.34 19.16 11.71
N LYS A 270 9.22 19.35 12.71
CA LYS A 270 9.80 20.64 13.07
C LYS A 270 11.01 20.94 12.20
N ASP A 271 11.41 22.20 12.08
CA ASP A 271 12.64 22.59 11.37
C ASP A 271 13.90 21.92 11.94
N THR A 272 13.85 21.53 13.22
CA THR A 272 14.93 20.80 13.91
C THR A 272 14.92 19.27 13.67
N TRP A 273 14.10 18.74 12.79
CA TRP A 273 13.95 17.30 12.56
C TRP A 273 15.28 16.57 12.28
N ARG A 274 16.29 17.31 11.78
CA ARG A 274 17.62 16.77 11.53
C ARG A 274 18.38 16.35 12.79
N GLU A 275 17.91 16.79 13.95
CA GLU A 275 18.43 16.36 15.24
C GLU A 275 17.86 14.98 15.66
N ASP A 276 16.69 14.65 15.16
CA ASP A 276 15.93 13.44 15.49
C ASP A 276 16.17 12.28 14.50
N VAL A 277 16.71 12.57 13.30
CA VAL A 277 16.88 11.61 12.22
C VAL A 277 18.36 11.41 11.94
N ILE A 278 18.80 10.18 12.02
CA ILE A 278 20.17 9.81 11.68
C ILE A 278 20.38 9.99 10.19
N ARG A 279 21.32 10.83 9.81
CA ARG A 279 21.77 10.92 8.43
C ARG A 279 22.79 9.82 8.19
N ASP A 280 22.43 8.91 7.32
CA ASP A 280 23.32 7.89 6.80
C ASP A 280 23.97 8.42 5.52
N ARG A 281 25.23 8.84 5.63
CA ARG A 281 26.00 9.32 4.47
C ARG A 281 26.31 8.26 3.42
N GLY A 282 25.67 7.10 3.52
CA GLY A 282 25.80 6.00 2.58
C GLY A 282 25.43 6.34 1.15
N GLU A 283 24.67 7.41 0.90
CA GLU A 283 24.43 7.94 -0.45
C GLU A 283 25.75 8.40 -1.13
N GLU A 284 26.75 8.78 -0.33
CA GLU A 284 28.09 9.16 -0.80
C GLU A 284 29.07 7.98 -0.77
N ASP A 285 28.64 6.81 -0.26
CA ASP A 285 29.46 5.60 -0.20
C ASP A 285 29.38 4.84 -1.53
N PRO A 286 30.51 4.73 -2.26
CA PRO A 286 30.55 4.01 -3.54
C PRO A 286 30.07 2.56 -3.45
N GLU A 287 30.23 1.88 -2.31
CA GLU A 287 29.76 0.50 -2.12
C GLU A 287 28.23 0.43 -2.05
N ILE A 288 27.57 1.40 -1.42
CA ILE A 288 26.11 1.46 -1.33
C ILE A 288 25.50 1.85 -2.69
N ILE A 289 26.13 2.81 -3.40
CA ILE A 289 25.76 3.18 -4.77
C ILE A 289 25.93 1.95 -5.70
N ALA A 290 27.02 1.20 -5.57
CA ALA A 290 27.26 0.00 -6.35
C ALA A 290 26.24 -1.12 -6.03
N LYS A 291 25.86 -1.30 -4.78
CA LYS A 291 24.78 -2.21 -4.39
C LYS A 291 23.44 -1.78 -4.99
N GLY A 292 23.07 -0.51 -4.88
CA GLY A 292 21.85 0.03 -5.50
C GLY A 292 21.84 -0.20 -7.02
N SER A 293 22.95 0.07 -7.69
CA SER A 293 23.09 -0.17 -9.14
C SER A 293 23.02 -1.65 -9.52
N GLN A 294 23.57 -2.55 -8.70
CA GLN A 294 23.44 -4.01 -8.91
C GLN A 294 21.98 -4.48 -8.80
N TRP A 295 21.19 -3.89 -7.92
CA TRP A 295 19.79 -4.24 -7.78
C TRP A 295 18.91 -3.69 -8.89
N ILE A 296 19.20 -2.49 -9.39
CA ILE A 296 18.58 -1.93 -10.59
C ILE A 296 18.86 -2.86 -11.79
N ASN A 297 20.10 -3.31 -11.97
CA ASN A 297 20.47 -4.26 -13.02
C ASN A 297 19.77 -5.62 -12.88
N LYS A 298 19.62 -6.14 -11.65
CA LYS A 298 18.83 -7.36 -11.39
C LYS A 298 17.34 -7.18 -11.69
N PHE A 299 16.81 -6.01 -11.43
CA PHE A 299 15.44 -5.66 -11.78
C PHE A 299 15.25 -5.73 -13.29
N ASP A 300 16.12 -5.09 -14.06
CA ASP A 300 16.10 -5.13 -15.53
C ASP A 300 16.22 -6.56 -16.07
N GLU A 301 17.07 -7.41 -15.48
CA GLU A 301 17.17 -8.82 -15.82
C GLU A 301 15.88 -9.60 -15.53
N ASN A 302 15.24 -9.37 -14.38
CA ASN A 302 13.99 -10.02 -14.02
C ASN A 302 12.82 -9.59 -14.91
N VAL A 303 12.74 -8.31 -15.26
CA VAL A 303 11.76 -7.78 -16.21
C VAL A 303 11.95 -8.42 -17.59
N ALA A 304 13.20 -8.56 -18.06
CA ALA A 304 13.50 -9.22 -19.31
C ALA A 304 13.14 -10.72 -19.29
N ILE A 305 13.34 -11.41 -18.16
CA ILE A 305 12.94 -12.81 -17.97
C ILE A 305 11.42 -12.95 -17.98
N GLN A 306 10.70 -12.06 -17.29
CA GLN A 306 9.24 -12.07 -17.27
C GLN A 306 8.65 -11.78 -18.65
N ALA A 307 9.18 -10.79 -19.37
CA ALA A 307 8.75 -10.48 -20.74
C ALA A 307 8.97 -11.69 -21.68
N LYS A 308 10.06 -12.45 -21.53
CA LYS A 308 10.27 -13.70 -22.28
C LYS A 308 9.25 -14.77 -21.91
N ARG A 309 8.91 -14.94 -20.64
CA ARG A 309 7.88 -15.88 -20.18
C ARG A 309 6.51 -15.53 -20.76
N ASP A 310 6.15 -14.26 -20.73
CA ASP A 310 4.88 -13.77 -21.27
C ASP A 310 4.76 -13.95 -22.77
N ALA A 311 5.88 -13.77 -23.51
CA ALA A 311 5.94 -14.07 -24.93
C ALA A 311 5.74 -15.57 -25.24
N MET A 312 6.40 -16.44 -24.48
CA MET A 312 6.26 -17.91 -24.62
C MET A 312 4.85 -18.42 -24.26
N MET A 313 4.13 -17.73 -23.37
CA MET A 313 2.75 -18.07 -23.00
C MET A 313 1.73 -17.62 -24.06
N LYS A 314 2.04 -16.60 -24.86
CA LYS A 314 1.20 -16.13 -25.98
C LYS A 314 1.33 -16.97 -27.24
N GLU A 315 2.39 -17.76 -27.37
CA GLU A 315 2.63 -18.67 -28.50
C GLU A 315 2.08 -20.10 -28.29
N LYS A 316 1.51 -20.38 -27.14
CA LYS A 316 0.78 -21.60 -26.80
C LYS A 316 -0.72 -21.36 -26.77
#